data_da7c118f833a17c85a6ca0c8086d0df3
#
_entry.id   da7c118f833a17c85a6ca0c8086d0df3
#
_cell.length_a   1.000
_cell.length_b   1.000
_cell.length_c   1.000
_cell.angle_alpha   90.00
_cell.angle_beta   90.00
_cell.angle_gamma   90.00
#
_symmetry.space_group_name_H-M   'P 1'
#
loop_
_entity.id
_entity.type
_entity.pdbx_description
1 polymer ?
#
loop_
_entity_poly.entity_id
_entity_poly.type
_entity_poly.pdbx_seq_one_letter_code
_entity_poly.pdbx_strand_id
1 'polypeptide(L)'
;MAKYEVNVERTNIEETRELLKIKKMNDFQNIGDLIPAGGSFVFNCERYAVLAIHQEINTSGDQDYRRLIVIDPDGNTYGTSSESAIDTFTELIMDLESYNIPLPQEMNAFKRKGKDTKGEGYILIGLE
;
A
#
# COMPACT_ATOMS: atom_id res chain seq x y z
N MET A 1 9.23 -21.70 15.89
CA MET A 1 8.05 -20.87 15.60
C MET A 1 8.49 -19.62 14.86
N ALA A 2 7.85 -19.32 13.73
CA ALA A 2 8.22 -18.15 12.96
C ALA A 2 7.82 -16.87 13.70
N LYS A 3 8.74 -15.91 13.77
CA LYS A 3 8.51 -14.62 14.37
C LYS A 3 7.99 -13.66 13.31
N TYR A 4 6.97 -12.90 13.65
CA TYR A 4 6.35 -11.94 12.75
C TYR A 4 6.31 -10.58 13.45
N GLU A 5 6.99 -9.61 12.90
CA GLU A 5 7.06 -8.26 13.42
C GLU A 5 6.53 -7.25 12.41
N VAL A 6 5.72 -6.32 12.85
CA VAL A 6 5.18 -5.26 12.01
C VAL A 6 5.50 -3.92 12.65
N ASN A 7 6.17 -3.06 11.89
CA ASN A 7 6.49 -1.70 12.32
C ASN A 7 5.85 -0.71 11.36
N VAL A 8 5.34 0.39 11.88
CA VAL A 8 4.73 1.44 11.08
C VAL A 8 5.81 2.39 10.60
N GLU A 9 5.99 2.50 9.27
CA GLU A 9 6.94 3.45 8.69
C GLU A 9 6.31 4.83 8.51
N ARG A 10 5.04 4.86 8.07
CA ARG A 10 4.35 6.13 7.81
C ARG A 10 2.85 5.90 7.90
N THR A 11 2.13 6.82 8.53
CA THR A 11 0.67 6.74 8.61
C THR A 11 0.09 8.12 8.91
N ASN A 12 -1.15 8.35 8.49
CA ASN A 12 -1.95 9.48 8.96
C ASN A 12 -3.05 9.03 9.93
N ILE A 13 -3.05 7.76 10.32
CA ILE A 13 -4.03 7.23 11.27
C ILE A 13 -3.66 7.69 12.67
N GLU A 14 -4.57 8.41 13.32
CA GLU A 14 -4.35 8.95 14.66
C GLU A 14 -4.89 8.04 15.75
N GLU A 15 -5.92 7.25 15.45
CA GLU A 15 -6.52 6.36 16.42
C GLU A 15 -5.68 5.09 16.60
N THR A 16 -5.18 4.88 17.82
CA THR A 16 -4.33 3.74 18.13
C THR A 16 -5.00 2.40 17.88
N ARG A 17 -6.28 2.27 18.21
CA ARG A 17 -7.00 1.01 18.01
C ARG A 17 -7.11 0.65 16.53
N GLU A 18 -7.38 1.62 15.67
CA GLU A 18 -7.43 1.42 14.24
C GLU A 18 -6.06 0.96 13.71
N LEU A 19 -5.00 1.63 14.15
CA LEU A 19 -3.65 1.28 13.73
C LEU A 19 -3.27 -0.13 14.16
N LEU A 20 -3.63 -0.54 15.38
CA LEU A 20 -3.36 -1.88 15.85
C LEU A 20 -4.11 -2.95 15.05
N LYS A 21 -5.33 -2.65 14.63
CA LYS A 21 -6.09 -3.56 13.75
C LYS A 21 -5.42 -3.72 12.40
N ILE A 22 -4.95 -2.61 11.83
CA ILE A 22 -4.30 -2.61 10.52
C ILE A 22 -3.00 -3.39 10.53
N LYS A 23 -2.22 -3.31 11.60
CA LYS A 23 -0.98 -4.06 11.75
C LYS A 23 -1.20 -5.58 11.64
N LYS A 24 -2.38 -6.06 12.02
CA LYS A 24 -2.72 -7.49 12.01
C LYS A 24 -3.67 -7.87 10.87
N MET A 25 -4.00 -6.92 10.00
CA MET A 25 -4.99 -7.14 8.95
C MET A 25 -4.45 -8.04 7.85
N ASN A 26 -5.25 -9.04 7.47
CA ASN A 26 -4.97 -9.92 6.34
C ASN A 26 -6.10 -9.90 5.30
N ASP A 27 -7.25 -9.35 5.64
CA ASP A 27 -8.47 -9.39 4.81
C ASP A 27 -8.74 -8.05 4.13
N PHE A 28 -7.79 -7.58 3.35
CA PHE A 28 -7.96 -6.40 2.52
C PHE A 28 -8.06 -6.81 1.05
N GLN A 29 -8.64 -5.93 0.23
CA GLN A 29 -8.66 -6.14 -1.21
C GLN A 29 -7.30 -5.81 -1.80
N ASN A 30 -6.73 -6.72 -2.57
CA ASN A 30 -5.41 -6.52 -3.17
C ASN A 30 -5.55 -5.58 -4.38
N ILE A 31 -4.86 -4.44 -4.32
CA ILE A 31 -4.91 -3.43 -5.38
C ILE A 31 -4.51 -4.03 -6.73
N GLY A 32 -3.48 -4.89 -6.75
CA GLY A 32 -3.03 -5.52 -7.98
C GLY A 32 -4.12 -6.33 -8.68
N ASP A 33 -5.00 -6.97 -7.91
CA ASP A 33 -6.08 -7.78 -8.44
C ASP A 33 -7.26 -6.92 -8.96
N LEU A 34 -7.32 -5.67 -8.53
CA LEU A 34 -8.41 -4.76 -8.91
C LEU A 34 -8.09 -3.93 -10.15
N ILE A 35 -6.85 -3.95 -10.62
CA ILE A 35 -6.46 -3.23 -11.82
C ILE A 35 -6.84 -4.05 -13.05
N PRO A 36 -7.76 -3.56 -13.90
CA PRO A 36 -8.13 -4.30 -15.11
C PRO A 36 -7.01 -4.27 -16.15
N ALA A 37 -7.00 -5.24 -17.03
CA ALA A 37 -6.02 -5.31 -18.11
C ALA A 37 -6.11 -4.05 -18.98
N GLY A 38 -5.00 -3.32 -19.12
CA GLY A 38 -4.93 -2.10 -19.90
C GLY A 38 -5.63 -0.89 -19.29
N GLY A 39 -6.11 -1.00 -18.05
CA GLY A 39 -6.83 0.07 -17.37
C GLY A 39 -6.21 0.48 -16.05
N SER A 40 -7.02 1.09 -15.22
CA SER A 40 -6.59 1.54 -13.89
C SER A 40 -7.68 1.26 -12.87
N PHE A 41 -7.29 1.22 -11.60
CA PHE A 41 -8.21 1.11 -10.48
C PHE A 41 -8.19 2.43 -9.71
N VAL A 42 -9.36 3.07 -9.61
CA VAL A 42 -9.51 4.34 -8.90
C VAL A 42 -9.98 4.07 -7.48
N PHE A 43 -9.33 4.68 -6.51
CA PHE A 43 -9.71 4.57 -5.10
C PHE A 43 -9.58 5.94 -4.43
N ASN A 44 -10.32 6.14 -3.36
CA ASN A 44 -10.28 7.38 -2.61
C ASN A 44 -9.50 7.13 -1.32
N CYS A 45 -8.34 7.78 -1.18
CA CYS A 45 -7.49 7.59 -0.01
C CYS A 45 -7.83 8.62 1.06
N GLU A 46 -8.40 8.17 2.16
CA GLU A 46 -8.64 9.01 3.33
C GLU A 46 -7.60 8.76 4.41
N ARG A 47 -7.35 7.51 4.73
CA ARG A 47 -6.34 7.10 5.71
C ARG A 47 -5.44 6.04 5.13
N TYR A 48 -4.22 5.96 5.61
CA TYR A 48 -3.27 4.98 5.09
C TYR A 48 -2.24 4.61 6.15
N ALA A 49 -1.60 3.48 5.94
CA ALA A 49 -0.42 3.08 6.70
C ALA A 49 0.55 2.34 5.79
N VAL A 50 1.82 2.67 5.88
CA VAL A 50 2.90 1.92 5.26
C VAL A 50 3.57 1.13 6.38
N LEU A 51 3.59 -0.19 6.24
CA LEU A 51 4.07 -1.10 7.26
C LEU A 51 5.34 -1.80 6.78
N ALA A 52 6.33 -1.89 7.66
CA ALA A 52 7.51 -2.72 7.44
C ALA A 52 7.29 -4.04 8.16
N ILE A 53 7.34 -5.14 7.42
CA ILE A 53 7.04 -6.47 7.95
C ILE A 53 8.29 -7.32 7.89
N HIS A 54 8.64 -7.90 9.04
CA HIS A 54 9.73 -8.86 9.14
C HIS A 54 9.14 -10.19 9.53
N GLN A 55 9.41 -11.23 8.75
CA GLN A 55 8.90 -12.56 9.00
C GLN A 55 10.07 -13.54 9.00
N GLU A 56 10.24 -14.26 10.09
CA GLU A 56 11.23 -15.32 10.20
C GLU A 56 10.64 -16.61 9.63
N ILE A 57 11.35 -17.20 8.67
CA ILE A 57 10.95 -18.46 8.05
C ILE A 57 12.02 -19.49 8.34
N ASN A 58 11.66 -20.55 9.05
CA ASN A 58 12.62 -21.56 9.54
C ASN A 58 13.41 -22.28 8.45
N THR A 59 12.89 -22.36 7.22
CA THR A 59 13.49 -23.17 6.15
C THR A 59 14.16 -22.35 5.06
N SER A 60 13.83 -21.07 4.91
CA SER A 60 14.33 -20.24 3.82
C SER A 60 14.93 -18.92 4.28
N GLY A 61 15.08 -18.74 5.58
CA GLY A 61 15.61 -17.51 6.15
C GLY A 61 14.52 -16.45 6.34
N ASP A 62 14.94 -15.27 6.72
CA ASP A 62 14.03 -14.18 7.04
C ASP A 62 13.55 -13.48 5.78
N GLN A 63 12.33 -12.98 5.82
CA GLN A 63 11.77 -12.13 4.79
C GLN A 63 11.44 -10.76 5.35
N ASP A 64 11.85 -9.73 4.62
CA ASP A 64 11.50 -8.34 4.90
C ASP A 64 10.73 -7.79 3.71
N TYR A 65 9.57 -7.23 3.97
CA TYR A 65 8.78 -6.60 2.91
C TYR A 65 7.93 -5.50 3.51
N ARG A 66 7.37 -4.66 2.65
CA ARG A 66 6.48 -3.58 3.07
C ARG A 66 5.06 -3.86 2.59
N ARG A 67 4.11 -3.30 3.30
CA ARG A 67 2.70 -3.37 2.92
C ARG A 67 2.10 -1.99 3.04
N LEU A 68 1.36 -1.59 2.01
CA LEU A 68 0.55 -0.39 2.05
C LEU A 68 -0.90 -0.79 2.29
N ILE A 69 -1.53 -0.16 3.26
CA ILE A 69 -2.97 -0.29 3.49
C ILE A 69 -3.58 1.10 3.29
N VAL A 70 -4.65 1.15 2.49
CA VAL A 70 -5.41 2.37 2.22
C VAL A 70 -6.85 2.15 2.66
N ILE A 71 -7.41 3.13 3.34
CA ILE A 71 -8.81 3.09 3.79
C ILE A 71 -9.55 4.26 3.15
N ASP A 72 -10.66 3.95 2.46
CA ASP A 72 -11.47 4.99 1.85
C ASP A 72 -12.48 5.56 2.85
N PRO A 73 -13.19 6.66 2.50
CA PRO A 73 -14.17 7.25 3.41
C PRO A 73 -15.33 6.33 3.82
N ASP A 74 -15.59 5.30 3.05
CA ASP A 74 -16.65 4.32 3.34
C ASP A 74 -16.17 3.16 4.21
N GLY A 75 -14.87 3.14 4.54
CA GLY A 75 -14.28 2.09 5.36
C GLY A 75 -13.75 0.90 4.58
N ASN A 76 -13.79 0.93 3.25
CA ASN A 76 -13.20 -0.13 2.44
C ASN A 76 -11.68 -0.10 2.56
N THR A 77 -11.07 -1.27 2.63
CA THR A 77 -9.63 -1.41 2.80
C THR A 77 -8.99 -2.06 1.59
N TYR A 78 -7.94 -1.42 1.10
CA TYR A 78 -7.16 -1.89 -0.04
C TYR A 78 -5.71 -2.00 0.37
N GLY A 79 -4.99 -2.94 -0.21
CA GLY A 79 -3.60 -3.13 0.16
C GLY A 79 -2.74 -3.65 -0.98
N THR A 80 -1.45 -3.45 -0.84
CA THR A 80 -0.47 -3.99 -1.78
C THR A 80 0.88 -4.12 -1.09
N SER A 81 1.66 -5.12 -1.53
CA SER A 81 3.06 -5.26 -1.12
C SER A 81 4.01 -4.93 -2.27
N SER A 82 3.51 -4.37 -3.36
CA SER A 82 4.34 -3.94 -4.49
C SER A 82 5.21 -2.76 -4.07
N GLU A 83 6.53 -2.91 -4.17
CA GLU A 83 7.47 -1.84 -3.80
C GLU A 83 7.28 -0.59 -4.66
N SER A 84 7.06 -0.76 -5.97
CA SER A 84 6.84 0.39 -6.86
C SER A 84 5.54 1.13 -6.51
N ALA A 85 4.49 0.41 -6.14
CA ALA A 85 3.24 1.03 -5.70
C ALA A 85 3.45 1.82 -4.41
N ILE A 86 4.16 1.25 -3.45
CA ILE A 86 4.44 1.89 -2.17
C ILE A 86 5.31 3.12 -2.36
N ASP A 87 6.35 3.04 -3.19
CA ASP A 87 7.24 4.16 -3.45
C ASP A 87 6.51 5.31 -4.14
N THR A 88 5.71 5.03 -5.16
CA THR A 88 4.97 6.09 -5.86
C THR A 88 3.88 6.68 -4.97
N PHE A 89 3.22 5.86 -4.16
CA PHE A 89 2.25 6.34 -3.19
C PHE A 89 2.90 7.27 -2.16
N THR A 90 4.06 6.88 -1.63
CA THR A 90 4.77 7.68 -0.63
C THR A 90 5.21 9.02 -1.20
N GLU A 91 5.75 9.03 -2.44
CA GLU A 91 6.10 10.28 -3.12
C GLU A 91 4.88 11.19 -3.27
N LEU A 92 3.74 10.62 -3.68
CA LEU A 92 2.52 11.37 -3.84
C LEU A 92 2.05 11.98 -2.51
N ILE A 93 2.09 11.23 -1.43
CA ILE A 93 1.73 11.71 -0.10
C ILE A 93 2.65 12.87 0.32
N MET A 94 3.95 12.73 0.11
CA MET A 94 4.91 13.78 0.44
C MET A 94 4.65 15.05 -0.37
N ASP A 95 4.30 14.91 -1.65
CA ASP A 95 3.94 16.04 -2.49
C ASP A 95 2.66 16.73 -2.00
N LEU A 96 1.62 15.95 -1.68
CA LEU A 96 0.38 16.50 -1.16
C LEU A 96 0.61 17.26 0.15
N GLU A 97 1.41 16.72 1.05
CA GLU A 97 1.77 17.39 2.30
C GLU A 97 2.53 18.70 2.03
N SER A 98 3.47 18.67 1.11
CA SER A 98 4.31 19.82 0.74
C SER A 98 3.46 20.99 0.19
N TYR A 99 2.39 20.69 -0.54
CA TYR A 99 1.49 21.69 -1.08
C TYR A 99 0.26 21.94 -0.22
N ASN A 100 0.21 21.37 0.97
CA ASN A 100 -0.91 21.50 1.92
C ASN A 100 -2.25 21.05 1.33
N ILE A 101 -2.24 20.00 0.54
CA ILE A 101 -3.45 19.39 -0.03
C ILE A 101 -3.90 18.26 0.88
N PRO A 102 -5.07 18.36 1.51
CA PRO A 102 -5.52 17.38 2.48
C PRO A 102 -6.09 16.13 1.83
N LEU A 103 -6.10 15.03 2.58
CA LEU A 103 -6.86 13.84 2.24
C LEU A 103 -8.31 14.02 2.74
N PRO A 104 -9.33 13.39 2.13
CA PRO A 104 -9.18 12.36 1.08
C PRO A 104 -8.87 12.92 -0.30
N GLN A 105 -8.22 12.09 -1.12
CA GLN A 105 -7.94 12.41 -2.51
C GLN A 105 -8.16 11.15 -3.36
N GLU A 106 -8.77 11.33 -4.53
CA GLU A 106 -8.88 10.24 -5.49
C GLU A 106 -7.52 9.94 -6.13
N MET A 107 -7.18 8.68 -6.14
CA MET A 107 -5.92 8.19 -6.69
C MET A 107 -6.22 7.08 -7.67
N ASN A 108 -5.29 6.83 -8.59
CA ASN A 108 -5.42 5.66 -9.44
C ASN A 108 -4.17 4.80 -9.38
N ALA A 109 -4.39 3.48 -9.46
CA ALA A 109 -3.34 2.49 -9.55
C ALA A 109 -3.38 1.88 -10.95
N PHE A 110 -2.23 1.79 -11.59
CA PHE A 110 -2.13 1.24 -12.95
C PHE A 110 -0.85 0.45 -13.09
N LYS A 111 -0.82 -0.44 -14.08
CA LYS A 111 0.35 -1.26 -14.34
C LYS A 111 1.11 -0.73 -15.57
N ARG A 112 2.44 -0.67 -15.45
CA ARG A 112 3.32 -0.29 -16.55
C ARG A 112 4.35 -1.40 -16.73
N LYS A 113 4.52 -1.89 -17.95
CA LYS A 113 5.53 -2.91 -18.24
C LYS A 113 6.92 -2.28 -18.24
N GLY A 114 7.82 -2.85 -17.42
CA GLY A 114 9.23 -2.50 -17.44
C GLY A 114 9.98 -3.40 -18.43
N LYS A 115 11.17 -2.96 -18.83
CA LYS A 115 12.00 -3.70 -19.80
C LYS A 115 12.41 -5.09 -19.32
N ASP A 116 12.50 -5.27 -18.00
CA ASP A 116 13.00 -6.51 -17.41
C ASP A 116 11.90 -7.34 -16.72
N THR A 117 10.66 -6.91 -16.84
CA THR A 117 9.56 -7.67 -16.22
C THR A 117 9.00 -8.66 -17.23
N LYS A 118 9.14 -9.95 -16.93
CA LYS A 118 8.67 -11.05 -17.76
C LYS A 118 7.14 -11.16 -17.71
N GLY A 119 6.44 -10.17 -18.26
CA GLY A 119 5.00 -10.16 -18.31
C GLY A 119 4.30 -9.57 -17.11
N GLU A 120 5.00 -9.32 -15.99
CA GLU A 120 4.45 -8.62 -14.82
C GLU A 120 4.83 -7.14 -14.91
N GLY A 121 3.87 -6.27 -14.72
CA GLY A 121 4.11 -4.84 -14.75
C GLY A 121 4.39 -4.29 -13.36
N TYR A 122 4.96 -3.10 -13.32
CA TYR A 122 5.04 -2.33 -12.09
C TYR A 122 3.68 -1.71 -11.80
N ILE A 123 3.28 -1.72 -10.54
CA ILE A 123 2.11 -0.98 -10.10
C ILE A 123 2.57 0.41 -9.69
N LEU A 124 1.95 1.43 -10.27
CA LEU A 124 2.23 2.81 -9.97
C LEU A 124 0.95 3.47 -9.46
N ILE A 125 1.09 4.38 -8.50
CA ILE A 125 -0.04 5.11 -7.93
C ILE A 125 0.15 6.60 -8.19
N GLY A 126 -0.89 7.26 -8.70
CA GLY A 126 -0.88 8.69 -8.98
C GLY A 126 -2.23 9.32 -8.65
N LEU A 127 -2.34 10.63 -8.82
CA LEU A 127 -3.62 11.32 -8.70
C LEU A 127 -4.49 11.02 -9.91
N GLU A 128 -5.79 10.92 -9.66
CA GLU A 128 -6.77 10.78 -10.72
C GLU A 128 -6.82 12.02 -11.60
#